data_e627a58f652d99c00f6b962bbb57877c
#
_entry.id   e627a58f652d99c00f6b962bbb57877c
#
_cell.length_a   1.000
_cell.length_b   1.000
_cell.length_c   1.000
_cell.angle_alpha   90.00
_cell.angle_beta   90.00
_cell.angle_gamma   90.00
#
_symmetry.space_group_name_H-M   'P 1'
#
loop_
_entity.id
_entity.type
_entity.pdbx_description
1 polymer ?
#
loop_
_entity_poly.entity_id
_entity_poly.type
_entity_poly.pdbx_seq_one_letter_code
_entity_poly.pdbx_strand_id
1 'polypeptide(L)'
;MPVIGASVIEKGTSNGTITDFDGNFTFTASENSVLQVSYVGYKSQQFAAVGGKELSIVLKEDTEVLDEVVVIGYGTTTKRKLTGSVSSLNAEKLESTPFPNVTQALQGQVPGLIVNSSGGALGEMPSISIRGGETPLFVIDGVISDAFVFSTLNPEDIESMSFLKDASATAVYGSKAGNGIVLVQTKKGKTGTPKVRYSMNLQLSQPTVLPAPLDTYEFAEMANQVYLNEGSEPFWTPEQMALIGKDPDYPNNNWQDLVLKNLSPEQKHTLSVGGGSEHTNYYVSLGYMGQEGILKSDASNLDRTTLRSNVTTKFENIGLEINTALNGSIQNTREPYDGSWFQLLYNTRPYVPGYNPDGTLAAGNENPLVRFDKDSGY
;
A
#
# COMPACT_ATOMS: atom_id res chain seq x y z
N MET A 1 -40.84 16.38 11.97
CA MET A 1 -41.00 16.21 10.52
C MET A 1 -41.32 14.76 10.23
N PRO A 2 -42.30 14.45 9.35
CA PRO A 2 -42.51 13.06 8.94
C PRO A 2 -41.27 12.52 8.22
N VAL A 3 -40.91 11.26 8.47
CA VAL A 3 -39.78 10.58 7.86
C VAL A 3 -40.29 9.64 6.77
N ILE A 4 -39.98 9.96 5.52
CA ILE A 4 -40.41 9.20 4.34
C ILE A 4 -39.43 8.07 4.07
N GLY A 5 -39.93 6.84 3.83
CA GLY A 5 -39.10 5.70 3.47
C GLY A 5 -38.31 5.08 4.63
N ALA A 6 -38.68 5.35 5.88
CA ALA A 6 -38.14 4.63 7.02
C ALA A 6 -38.55 3.15 6.97
N SER A 7 -37.63 2.24 7.19
CA SER A 7 -37.86 0.79 7.19
C SER A 7 -38.36 0.35 8.54
N VAL A 8 -39.48 -0.39 8.57
CA VAL A 8 -40.09 -1.01 9.75
C VAL A 8 -40.14 -2.52 9.52
N ILE A 9 -39.37 -3.28 10.30
CA ILE A 9 -39.20 -4.72 10.13
C ILE A 9 -39.49 -5.43 11.44
N GLU A 10 -40.20 -6.55 11.39
CA GLU A 10 -40.40 -7.44 12.53
C GLU A 10 -39.07 -8.19 12.79
N LYS A 11 -38.50 -7.98 13.96
CA LYS A 11 -37.18 -8.50 14.32
C LYS A 11 -37.12 -10.03 14.22
N GLY A 12 -36.14 -10.52 13.43
CA GLY A 12 -35.92 -11.95 13.24
C GLY A 12 -36.75 -12.56 12.10
N THR A 13 -37.47 -11.74 11.33
CA THR A 13 -38.25 -12.17 10.16
C THR A 13 -37.91 -11.30 8.94
N SER A 14 -38.42 -11.71 7.77
CA SER A 14 -38.35 -10.87 6.54
C SER A 14 -39.62 -10.01 6.37
N ASN A 15 -40.52 -10.00 7.36
CA ASN A 15 -41.76 -9.25 7.31
C ASN A 15 -41.48 -7.78 7.63
N GLY A 16 -41.78 -6.86 6.71
CA GLY A 16 -41.50 -5.44 6.89
C GLY A 16 -42.28 -4.55 5.94
N THR A 17 -42.28 -3.23 6.25
CA THR A 17 -42.88 -2.16 5.46
C THR A 17 -42.00 -0.92 5.48
N ILE A 18 -42.38 0.09 4.70
CA ILE A 18 -41.73 1.42 4.70
C ILE A 18 -42.79 2.50 4.96
N THR A 19 -42.37 3.62 5.54
CA THR A 19 -43.23 4.78 5.76
C THR A 19 -43.55 5.50 4.44
N ASP A 20 -44.76 6.03 4.33
CA ASP A 20 -45.27 6.84 3.22
C ASP A 20 -44.78 8.30 3.28
N PHE A 21 -45.29 9.17 2.38
CA PHE A 21 -44.94 10.60 2.29
C PHE A 21 -45.29 11.40 3.53
N ASP A 22 -46.27 10.97 4.32
CA ASP A 22 -46.71 11.60 5.58
C ASP A 22 -46.03 10.96 6.80
N GLY A 23 -45.11 10.01 6.58
CA GLY A 23 -44.42 9.26 7.63
C GLY A 23 -45.24 8.19 8.30
N ASN A 24 -46.41 7.82 7.75
CA ASN A 24 -47.29 6.79 8.27
C ASN A 24 -46.90 5.41 7.73
N PHE A 25 -47.18 4.38 8.49
CA PHE A 25 -47.05 2.98 8.07
C PHE A 25 -48.20 2.15 8.62
N THR A 26 -48.59 1.15 7.88
CA THR A 26 -49.51 0.10 8.34
C THR A 26 -48.78 -1.23 8.25
N PHE A 27 -48.77 -1.98 9.33
CA PHE A 27 -47.98 -3.18 9.44
C PHE A 27 -48.73 -4.26 10.23
N THR A 28 -48.77 -5.49 9.69
CA THR A 28 -49.32 -6.63 10.42
C THR A 28 -48.18 -7.45 11.02
N ALA A 29 -48.04 -7.39 12.32
CA ALA A 29 -47.01 -8.07 13.10
C ALA A 29 -47.60 -9.22 13.91
N SER A 30 -46.79 -10.17 14.31
CA SER A 30 -47.13 -11.22 15.25
C SER A 30 -47.39 -10.63 16.65
N GLU A 31 -48.25 -11.28 17.43
CA GLU A 31 -48.56 -10.83 18.78
C GLU A 31 -47.29 -10.86 19.65
N ASN A 32 -47.03 -9.76 20.35
CA ASN A 32 -45.81 -9.53 21.17
C ASN A 32 -44.48 -9.49 20.39
N SER A 33 -44.50 -9.28 19.10
CA SER A 33 -43.25 -9.12 18.31
C SER A 33 -42.58 -7.76 18.59
N VAL A 34 -41.30 -7.67 18.25
CA VAL A 34 -40.50 -6.43 18.33
C VAL A 34 -40.31 -5.86 16.93
N LEU A 35 -40.77 -4.64 16.73
CA LEU A 35 -40.54 -3.88 15.50
C LEU A 35 -39.21 -3.15 15.60
N GLN A 36 -38.37 -3.32 14.59
CA GLN A 36 -37.16 -2.55 14.42
C GLN A 36 -37.38 -1.49 13.34
N VAL A 37 -37.22 -0.24 13.74
CA VAL A 37 -37.36 0.91 12.84
C VAL A 37 -36.01 1.51 12.55
N SER A 38 -35.66 1.69 11.28
CA SER A 38 -34.38 2.23 10.83
C SER A 38 -34.56 3.20 9.66
N TYR A 39 -33.74 4.24 9.64
CA TYR A 39 -33.66 5.20 8.57
C TYR A 39 -32.24 5.75 8.46
N VAL A 40 -31.81 6.13 7.28
CA VAL A 40 -30.45 6.66 7.03
C VAL A 40 -30.26 7.96 7.84
N GLY A 41 -29.23 8.01 8.67
CA GLY A 41 -28.94 9.17 9.54
C GLY A 41 -29.65 9.14 10.91
N TYR A 42 -30.36 8.06 11.25
CA TYR A 42 -31.05 7.90 12.54
C TYR A 42 -30.66 6.59 13.22
N LYS A 43 -30.60 6.60 14.55
CA LYS A 43 -30.36 5.39 15.36
C LYS A 43 -31.50 4.40 15.15
N SER A 44 -31.17 3.16 14.83
CA SER A 44 -32.15 2.07 14.78
C SER A 44 -32.77 1.89 16.16
N GLN A 45 -34.10 1.89 16.25
CA GLN A 45 -34.84 1.77 17.50
C GLN A 45 -35.77 0.57 17.47
N GLN A 46 -36.02 -0.02 18.63
CA GLN A 46 -36.89 -1.20 18.75
C GLN A 46 -38.12 -0.85 19.62
N PHE A 47 -39.29 -1.30 19.16
CA PHE A 47 -40.59 -1.04 19.83
C PHE A 47 -41.38 -2.32 19.91
N ALA A 48 -42.08 -2.55 20.98
CA ALA A 48 -43.01 -3.68 21.09
C ALA A 48 -44.23 -3.41 20.20
N ALA A 49 -44.64 -4.39 19.40
CA ALA A 49 -45.86 -4.31 18.63
C ALA A 49 -47.08 -4.47 19.56
N VAL A 50 -47.97 -3.47 19.59
CA VAL A 50 -49.22 -3.51 20.35
C VAL A 50 -50.38 -3.47 19.36
N GLY A 51 -51.07 -4.58 19.21
CA GLY A 51 -52.19 -4.69 18.25
C GLY A 51 -53.28 -3.68 18.51
N GLY A 52 -53.82 -3.08 17.46
CA GLY A 52 -54.94 -2.17 17.48
C GLY A 52 -54.67 -0.79 18.09
N LYS A 53 -53.42 -0.42 18.35
CA LYS A 53 -53.03 0.92 18.83
C LYS A 53 -52.16 1.61 17.80
N GLU A 54 -52.36 2.92 17.66
CA GLU A 54 -51.48 3.79 16.92
C GLU A 54 -50.14 3.94 17.65
N LEU A 55 -49.03 3.68 16.92
CA LEU A 55 -47.69 3.77 17.46
C LEU A 55 -47.00 5.01 16.87
N SER A 56 -46.79 6.03 17.70
CA SER A 56 -46.01 7.21 17.31
C SER A 56 -44.53 7.02 17.65
N ILE A 57 -43.68 7.01 16.63
CA ILE A 57 -42.25 6.77 16.79
C ILE A 57 -41.48 8.05 16.44
N VAL A 58 -40.66 8.52 17.39
CA VAL A 58 -39.72 9.61 17.14
C VAL A 58 -38.34 9.04 17.01
N LEU A 59 -37.81 9.07 15.75
CA LEU A 59 -36.46 8.64 15.49
C LEU A 59 -35.47 9.66 16.06
N LYS A 60 -34.47 9.18 16.78
CA LYS A 60 -33.36 9.99 17.27
C LYS A 60 -32.30 10.03 16.16
N GLU A 61 -31.85 11.23 15.79
CA GLU A 61 -30.73 11.38 14.86
C GLU A 61 -29.54 10.56 15.37
N ASP A 62 -28.94 9.80 14.44
CA ASP A 62 -27.68 9.14 14.73
C ASP A 62 -26.58 10.17 14.66
N THR A 63 -26.38 10.87 15.77
CA THR A 63 -25.24 11.79 15.95
C THR A 63 -23.91 11.05 16.03
N GLU A 64 -23.92 9.71 16.10
CA GLU A 64 -22.78 8.85 15.83
C GLU A 64 -22.58 8.57 14.32
N VAL A 65 -23.09 9.40 13.42
CA VAL A 65 -22.40 9.59 12.14
C VAL A 65 -20.99 9.98 12.53
N LEU A 66 -20.09 9.01 12.48
CA LEU A 66 -18.68 9.05 12.76
C LEU A 66 -18.19 10.48 12.52
N ASP A 67 -18.22 11.33 13.54
CA ASP A 67 -17.43 12.55 13.55
C ASP A 67 -16.01 12.03 13.39
N GLU A 68 -15.54 12.03 12.13
CA GLU A 68 -14.21 11.57 11.77
C GLU A 68 -13.26 12.32 12.69
N VAL A 69 -12.79 11.62 13.71
CA VAL A 69 -11.91 12.19 14.72
C VAL A 69 -10.56 12.36 14.05
N VAL A 70 -10.19 13.60 13.84
CA VAL A 70 -8.91 13.97 13.29
C VAL A 70 -8.00 14.33 14.45
N VAL A 71 -6.85 13.67 14.52
CA VAL A 71 -5.80 14.08 15.47
C VAL A 71 -5.10 15.30 14.91
N ILE A 72 -5.04 16.35 15.74
CA ILE A 72 -4.27 17.56 15.49
C ILE A 72 -3.31 17.77 16.65
N GLY A 73 -2.02 17.74 16.34
CA GLY A 73 -0.98 18.04 17.34
C GLY A 73 -1.10 17.15 18.59
N TYR A 74 -1.32 17.77 19.72
CA TYR A 74 -1.43 17.10 21.02
C TYR A 74 -2.87 16.78 21.44
N GLY A 75 -3.83 16.80 20.51
CA GLY A 75 -5.24 16.59 20.83
C GLY A 75 -6.01 15.93 19.70
N THR A 76 -7.22 15.47 20.03
CA THR A 76 -8.21 14.99 19.06
C THR A 76 -9.28 16.07 18.87
N THR A 77 -9.65 16.34 17.61
CA THR A 77 -10.79 17.19 17.30
C THR A 77 -11.64 16.53 16.21
N THR A 78 -12.88 16.93 16.11
CA THR A 78 -13.71 16.44 15.01
C THR A 78 -13.42 17.21 13.73
N LYS A 79 -13.46 16.54 12.59
CA LYS A 79 -13.24 17.14 11.27
C LYS A 79 -14.08 18.40 11.04
N ARG A 80 -15.27 18.42 11.63
CA ARG A 80 -16.22 19.54 11.57
C ARG A 80 -15.72 20.82 12.27
N LYS A 81 -14.81 20.69 13.25
CA LYS A 81 -14.23 21.82 14.01
C LYS A 81 -12.92 22.34 13.40
N LEU A 82 -12.39 21.66 12.38
CA LEU A 82 -11.17 22.09 11.70
C LEU A 82 -11.51 23.14 10.65
N THR A 83 -10.95 24.31 10.81
CA THR A 83 -11.06 25.42 9.83
C THR A 83 -10.11 25.30 8.66
N GLY A 84 -9.14 24.34 8.73
CA GLY A 84 -8.13 24.10 7.71
C GLY A 84 -8.49 22.95 6.75
N SER A 85 -7.84 22.92 5.57
CA SER A 85 -7.97 21.84 4.60
C SER A 85 -7.27 20.56 5.10
N VAL A 86 -8.06 19.65 5.65
CA VAL A 86 -7.59 18.35 6.14
C VAL A 86 -8.24 17.25 5.30
N SER A 87 -7.42 16.33 4.82
CA SER A 87 -7.90 15.08 4.22
C SER A 87 -7.54 13.93 5.12
N SER A 88 -8.45 12.98 5.29
CA SER A 88 -8.25 11.78 6.09
C SER A 88 -8.42 10.52 5.25
N LEU A 89 -7.70 9.49 5.61
CA LEU A 89 -7.72 8.17 5.01
C LEU A 89 -7.83 7.13 6.11
N ASN A 90 -8.82 6.26 6.05
CA ASN A 90 -9.04 5.21 7.03
C ASN A 90 -8.30 3.93 6.66
N ALA A 91 -8.04 3.07 7.66
CA ALA A 91 -7.36 1.79 7.55
C ALA A 91 -7.91 0.89 6.43
N GLU A 92 -9.22 0.79 6.26
CA GLU A 92 -9.87 -0.09 5.29
C GLU A 92 -9.40 0.15 3.85
N LYS A 93 -9.14 1.42 3.49
CA LYS A 93 -8.62 1.76 2.17
C LYS A 93 -7.14 1.38 1.99
N LEU A 94 -6.36 1.40 3.05
CA LEU A 94 -4.95 1.02 3.03
C LEU A 94 -4.79 -0.49 3.00
N GLU A 95 -5.58 -1.21 3.80
CA GLU A 95 -5.56 -2.68 3.87
C GLU A 95 -5.97 -3.34 2.54
N SER A 96 -6.89 -2.71 1.80
CA SER A 96 -7.38 -3.22 0.51
C SER A 96 -6.39 -3.03 -0.65
N THR A 97 -5.31 -2.29 -0.43
CA THR A 97 -4.40 -1.89 -1.51
C THR A 97 -3.12 -2.74 -1.46
N PRO A 98 -2.79 -3.53 -2.50
CA PRO A 98 -1.70 -4.49 -2.49
C PRO A 98 -0.35 -3.82 -2.79
N PHE A 99 0.00 -2.72 -2.14
CA PHE A 99 1.29 -2.05 -2.34
C PHE A 99 2.35 -2.51 -1.34
N PRO A 100 3.64 -2.57 -1.74
CA PRO A 100 4.74 -3.01 -0.89
C PRO A 100 5.04 -2.04 0.26
N ASN A 101 4.69 -0.77 0.12
CA ASN A 101 4.88 0.23 1.17
C ASN A 101 3.70 1.21 1.28
N VAL A 102 3.60 1.83 2.46
CA VAL A 102 2.53 2.80 2.78
C VAL A 102 2.53 3.98 1.80
N THR A 103 3.70 4.45 1.37
CA THR A 103 3.83 5.60 0.49
C THR A 103 3.16 5.36 -0.87
N GLN A 104 3.40 4.19 -1.46
CA GLN A 104 2.75 3.81 -2.73
C GLN A 104 1.24 3.64 -2.58
N ALA A 105 0.79 3.10 -1.43
CA ALA A 105 -0.63 2.94 -1.14
C ALA A 105 -1.40 4.28 -1.10
N LEU A 106 -0.72 5.40 -0.92
CA LEU A 106 -1.31 6.73 -0.90
C LEU A 106 -1.51 7.34 -2.29
N GLN A 107 -0.92 6.78 -3.34
CA GLN A 107 -0.99 7.33 -4.68
C GLN A 107 -2.44 7.42 -5.17
N GLY A 108 -2.87 8.62 -5.56
CA GLY A 108 -4.24 8.86 -6.04
C GLY A 108 -5.33 8.84 -4.96
N GLN A 109 -5.01 8.54 -3.69
CA GLN A 109 -6.00 8.43 -2.62
C GLN A 109 -6.34 9.77 -1.94
N VAL A 110 -5.42 10.73 -2.02
CA VAL A 110 -5.54 11.99 -1.29
C VAL A 110 -5.41 13.18 -2.25
N PRO A 111 -6.42 14.05 -2.37
CA PRO A 111 -6.33 15.22 -3.24
C PRO A 111 -5.17 16.13 -2.83
N GLY A 112 -4.33 16.54 -3.80
CA GLY A 112 -3.18 17.40 -3.58
C GLY A 112 -1.96 16.72 -2.95
N LEU A 113 -1.97 15.40 -2.80
CA LEU A 113 -0.80 14.59 -2.50
C LEU A 113 -0.22 14.06 -3.80
N ILE A 114 1.06 14.27 -4.01
CA ILE A 114 1.82 13.76 -5.16
C ILE A 114 2.79 12.71 -4.61
N VAL A 115 2.74 11.51 -5.17
CA VAL A 115 3.66 10.42 -4.87
C VAL A 115 4.44 10.12 -6.14
N ASN A 116 5.76 10.29 -6.10
CA ASN A 116 6.64 10.02 -7.21
C ASN A 116 7.55 8.84 -6.86
N SER A 117 7.46 7.78 -7.66
CA SER A 117 8.41 6.67 -7.66
C SER A 117 9.37 6.89 -8.82
N SER A 118 10.66 6.94 -8.55
CA SER A 118 11.68 7.30 -9.55
C SER A 118 12.25 6.10 -10.30
N GLY A 119 12.08 4.87 -9.79
CA GLY A 119 12.69 3.70 -10.39
C GLY A 119 11.82 2.47 -10.40
N GLY A 120 11.45 1.96 -9.29
CA GLY A 120 10.83 0.63 -9.13
C GLY A 120 11.81 -0.40 -8.59
N ALA A 121 12.98 0.04 -8.09
CA ALA A 121 13.90 -0.81 -7.35
C ALA A 121 13.22 -1.30 -6.06
N LEU A 122 13.59 -2.50 -5.62
CA LEU A 122 13.05 -3.06 -4.39
C LEU A 122 13.46 -2.19 -3.19
N GLY A 123 12.49 -1.90 -2.32
CA GLY A 123 12.75 -1.06 -1.16
C GLY A 123 12.92 0.43 -1.47
N GLU A 124 12.76 0.85 -2.71
CA GLU A 124 12.74 2.26 -3.06
C GLU A 124 11.67 3.00 -2.28
N MET A 125 12.03 4.16 -1.76
CA MET A 125 11.10 5.04 -1.08
C MET A 125 10.59 6.09 -2.06
N PRO A 126 9.32 6.00 -2.50
CA PRO A 126 8.73 7.05 -3.29
C PRO A 126 8.74 8.38 -2.54
N SER A 127 9.03 9.46 -3.22
CA SER A 127 8.93 10.79 -2.63
C SER A 127 7.47 11.21 -2.51
N ILE A 128 7.16 11.90 -1.40
CA ILE A 128 5.84 12.49 -1.17
C ILE A 128 5.98 14.00 -1.16
N SER A 129 5.06 14.69 -1.84
CA SER A 129 4.87 16.12 -1.70
C SER A 129 3.40 16.49 -1.54
N ILE A 130 3.13 17.54 -0.77
CA ILE A 130 1.80 18.10 -0.59
C ILE A 130 1.74 19.43 -1.35
N ARG A 131 0.78 19.55 -2.29
CA ARG A 131 0.57 20.75 -3.13
C ARG A 131 1.83 21.20 -3.90
N GLY A 132 2.71 20.26 -4.26
CA GLY A 132 3.94 20.55 -4.99
C GLY A 132 5.08 21.14 -4.15
N GLY A 133 4.95 21.14 -2.81
CA GLY A 133 6.03 21.48 -1.90
C GLY A 133 7.11 20.40 -1.80
N GLU A 134 8.05 20.57 -0.89
CA GLU A 134 9.04 19.55 -0.55
C GLU A 134 8.40 18.43 0.32
N THR A 135 9.24 17.51 0.81
CA THR A 135 8.81 16.42 1.68
C THR A 135 8.08 16.95 2.93
N PRO A 136 6.87 16.47 3.21
CA PRO A 136 6.10 16.87 4.38
C PRO A 136 6.72 16.32 5.68
N LEU A 137 6.31 16.89 6.80
CA LEU A 137 6.65 16.35 8.11
C LEU A 137 5.81 15.12 8.41
N PHE A 138 6.45 14.04 8.85
CA PHE A 138 5.73 12.83 9.30
C PHE A 138 5.61 12.84 10.82
N VAL A 139 4.41 12.54 11.32
CA VAL A 139 4.16 12.42 12.77
C VAL A 139 3.40 11.12 12.99
N ILE A 140 4.02 10.18 13.69
CA ILE A 140 3.46 8.84 13.96
C ILE A 140 3.15 8.76 15.45
N ASP A 141 1.89 8.58 15.81
CA ASP A 141 1.38 8.55 17.19
C ASP A 141 1.87 9.75 18.04
N GLY A 142 1.98 10.92 17.42
CA GLY A 142 2.44 12.15 18.08
C GLY A 142 3.97 12.37 18.08
N VAL A 143 4.75 11.41 17.56
CA VAL A 143 6.21 11.51 17.47
C VAL A 143 6.64 11.92 16.06
N ILE A 144 7.45 12.96 15.95
CA ILE A 144 8.06 13.39 14.69
C ILE A 144 9.01 12.29 14.21
N SER A 145 8.80 11.83 12.98
CA SER A 145 9.50 10.72 12.36
C SER A 145 10.03 11.12 10.99
N ASP A 146 10.96 10.36 10.45
CA ASP A 146 11.46 10.55 9.09
C ASP A 146 10.65 9.77 8.03
N ALA A 147 10.94 10.02 6.75
CA ALA A 147 10.28 9.37 5.63
C ALA A 147 10.56 7.86 5.58
N PHE A 148 11.73 7.41 6.05
CA PHE A 148 12.09 5.99 6.08
C PHE A 148 11.21 5.24 7.07
N VAL A 149 11.11 5.72 8.31
CA VAL A 149 10.24 5.12 9.34
C VAL A 149 8.79 5.07 8.85
N PHE A 150 8.31 6.15 8.21
CA PHE A 150 6.97 6.17 7.62
C PHE A 150 6.80 5.11 6.53
N SER A 151 7.73 4.99 5.60
CA SER A 151 7.65 4.04 4.47
C SER A 151 7.70 2.59 4.88
N THR A 152 8.37 2.29 6.01
CA THR A 152 8.53 0.93 6.55
C THR A 152 7.38 0.50 7.46
N LEU A 153 6.41 1.37 7.77
CA LEU A 153 5.23 1.00 8.53
C LEU A 153 4.47 -0.14 7.81
N ASN A 154 3.97 -1.08 8.61
CA ASN A 154 3.03 -2.05 8.08
C ASN A 154 1.66 -1.37 7.88
N PRO A 155 1.09 -1.34 6.65
CA PRO A 155 -0.22 -0.75 6.40
C PRO A 155 -1.32 -1.29 7.31
N GLU A 156 -1.24 -2.57 7.71
CA GLU A 156 -2.21 -3.21 8.60
C GLU A 156 -2.16 -2.71 10.04
N ASP A 157 -1.08 -2.04 10.45
CA ASP A 157 -0.96 -1.44 11.78
C ASP A 157 -1.53 -0.02 11.84
N ILE A 158 -1.93 0.55 10.71
CA ILE A 158 -2.43 1.92 10.65
C ILE A 158 -3.94 1.91 10.90
N GLU A 159 -4.40 2.78 11.80
CA GLU A 159 -5.82 3.02 12.06
C GLU A 159 -6.36 4.14 11.17
N SER A 160 -5.60 5.23 11.06
CA SER A 160 -5.97 6.37 10.21
C SER A 160 -4.75 7.23 9.86
N MET A 161 -4.88 7.97 8.76
CA MET A 161 -3.94 9.02 8.38
C MET A 161 -4.69 10.33 8.16
N SER A 162 -4.07 11.43 8.55
CA SER A 162 -4.57 12.79 8.30
C SER A 162 -3.50 13.63 7.65
N PHE A 163 -3.89 14.37 6.63
CA PHE A 163 -3.00 15.21 5.83
C PHE A 163 -3.35 16.67 6.07
N LEU A 164 -2.48 17.38 6.81
CA LEU A 164 -2.62 18.80 7.10
C LEU A 164 -1.91 19.59 6.01
N LYS A 165 -2.67 20.36 5.24
CA LYS A 165 -2.19 21.02 4.02
C LYS A 165 -2.06 22.54 4.16
N ASP A 166 -2.60 23.11 5.24
CA ASP A 166 -2.66 24.55 5.47
C ASP A 166 -1.81 24.99 6.65
N ALA A 167 -1.22 26.17 6.56
CA ALA A 167 -0.36 26.72 7.59
C ALA A 167 -1.03 26.86 8.97
N SER A 168 -2.34 27.12 9.01
CA SER A 168 -3.11 27.20 10.26
C SER A 168 -3.18 25.86 11.00
N ALA A 169 -3.29 24.76 10.26
CA ALA A 169 -3.34 23.41 10.82
C ALA A 169 -1.94 22.91 11.22
N THR A 170 -0.88 23.41 10.58
CA THR A 170 0.50 22.99 10.81
C THR A 170 1.24 23.83 11.84
N ALA A 171 0.69 24.97 12.26
CA ALA A 171 1.34 25.96 13.16
C ALA A 171 1.84 25.35 14.49
N VAL A 172 1.17 24.32 15.00
CA VAL A 172 1.56 23.64 16.25
C VAL A 172 2.92 22.94 16.15
N TYR A 173 3.34 22.59 14.92
CA TYR A 173 4.60 21.88 14.64
C TYR A 173 5.74 22.80 14.19
N GLY A 174 5.49 24.12 14.17
CA GLY A 174 6.50 25.13 13.83
C GLY A 174 6.93 25.15 12.37
N SER A 175 8.11 25.72 12.11
CA SER A 175 8.63 25.95 10.75
C SER A 175 8.88 24.66 9.94
N LYS A 176 9.16 23.54 10.59
CA LYS A 176 9.35 22.24 9.91
C LYS A 176 8.10 21.71 9.20
N ALA A 177 6.95 22.26 9.54
CA ALA A 177 5.67 21.85 8.97
C ALA A 177 5.21 22.71 7.77
N GLY A 178 6.08 23.56 7.25
CA GLY A 178 5.78 24.47 6.12
C GLY A 178 5.32 23.76 4.85
N ASN A 179 5.80 22.51 4.61
CA ASN A 179 5.43 21.69 3.45
C ASN A 179 4.23 20.77 3.72
N GLY A 180 3.51 20.98 4.82
CA GLY A 180 2.42 20.13 5.27
C GLY A 180 2.86 19.02 6.20
N ILE A 181 1.88 18.29 6.74
CA ILE A 181 2.11 17.20 7.70
C ILE A 181 1.30 15.98 7.31
N VAL A 182 1.92 14.81 7.45
CA VAL A 182 1.26 13.50 7.43
C VAL A 182 1.20 12.99 8.86
N LEU A 183 0.00 13.01 9.44
CA LEU A 183 -0.27 12.45 10.76
C LEU A 183 -0.71 11.00 10.59
N VAL A 184 -0.04 10.09 11.26
CA VAL A 184 -0.36 8.66 11.28
C VAL A 184 -0.79 8.26 12.67
N GLN A 185 -1.97 7.68 12.77
CA GLN A 185 -2.41 6.97 13.95
C GLN A 185 -2.32 5.48 13.71
N THR A 186 -1.70 4.78 14.62
CA THR A 186 -1.63 3.34 14.56
C THR A 186 -2.66 2.69 15.46
N LYS A 187 -2.99 1.45 15.16
CA LYS A 187 -3.95 0.66 15.92
C LYS A 187 -3.58 0.57 17.38
N LYS A 188 -4.57 0.78 18.23
CA LYS A 188 -4.48 0.63 19.68
C LYS A 188 -5.38 -0.50 20.16
N GLY A 189 -5.06 -1.07 21.32
CA GLY A 189 -5.95 -2.04 21.97
C GLY A 189 -7.28 -1.39 22.33
N LYS A 190 -8.33 -2.21 22.29
CA LYS A 190 -9.67 -1.83 22.76
C LYS A 190 -10.04 -2.68 23.95
N THR A 191 -10.78 -2.13 24.89
CA THR A 191 -11.31 -2.88 26.02
C THR A 191 -12.14 -4.06 25.54
N GLY A 192 -11.87 -5.25 26.07
CA GLY A 192 -12.54 -6.49 25.70
C GLY A 192 -11.60 -7.67 25.67
N THR A 193 -12.15 -8.84 25.30
CA THR A 193 -11.38 -10.07 25.18
C THR A 193 -10.30 -9.93 24.10
N PRO A 194 -9.12 -10.53 24.32
CA PRO A 194 -8.05 -10.53 23.33
C PRO A 194 -8.51 -11.10 21.98
N LYS A 195 -8.23 -10.39 20.91
CA LYS A 195 -8.49 -10.81 19.53
C LYS A 195 -7.18 -11.03 18.84
N VAL A 196 -6.97 -12.23 18.32
CA VAL A 196 -5.83 -12.58 17.47
C VAL A 196 -6.27 -12.49 16.02
N ARG A 197 -5.49 -11.81 15.19
CA ARG A 197 -5.71 -11.70 13.75
C ARG A 197 -4.43 -12.12 13.03
N TYR A 198 -4.58 -13.01 12.07
CA TYR A 198 -3.54 -13.33 11.10
C TYR A 198 -4.05 -12.97 9.71
N SER A 199 -3.20 -12.27 8.96
CA SER A 199 -3.44 -11.97 7.56
C SER A 199 -2.26 -12.43 6.72
N MET A 200 -2.57 -12.84 5.50
CA MET A 200 -1.60 -13.26 4.49
C MET A 200 -2.01 -12.63 3.16
N ASN A 201 -1.05 -12.02 2.48
CA ASN A 201 -1.23 -11.51 1.13
C ASN A 201 -0.13 -12.09 0.24
N LEU A 202 -0.53 -12.69 -0.88
CA LEU A 202 0.36 -13.18 -1.93
C LEU A 202 0.08 -12.37 -3.20
N GLN A 203 1.12 -11.82 -3.78
CA GLN A 203 1.07 -11.03 -5.01
C GLN A 203 2.07 -11.58 -6.02
N LEU A 204 1.66 -11.60 -7.29
CA LEU A 204 2.53 -11.89 -8.41
C LEU A 204 2.56 -10.65 -9.30
N SER A 205 3.74 -10.11 -9.50
CA SER A 205 3.96 -8.93 -10.35
C SER A 205 4.65 -9.34 -11.65
N GLN A 206 4.28 -8.68 -12.73
CA GLN A 206 4.93 -8.86 -14.04
C GLN A 206 5.14 -7.52 -14.71
N PRO A 207 6.17 -7.36 -15.54
CA PRO A 207 6.31 -6.18 -16.36
C PRO A 207 5.12 -6.03 -17.31
N THR A 208 4.56 -4.84 -17.36
CA THR A 208 3.43 -4.56 -18.28
C THR A 208 3.89 -4.30 -19.69
N VAL A 209 5.06 -3.67 -19.85
CA VAL A 209 5.68 -3.37 -21.13
C VAL A 209 7.20 -3.48 -20.98
N LEU A 210 7.82 -4.24 -21.85
CA LEU A 210 9.26 -4.26 -22.05
C LEU A 210 9.54 -3.81 -23.48
N PRO A 211 10.54 -2.94 -23.71
CA PRO A 211 10.97 -2.61 -25.07
C PRO A 211 11.36 -3.89 -25.81
N ALA A 212 10.96 -4.02 -27.07
CA ALA A 212 11.39 -5.14 -27.90
C ALA A 212 12.84 -4.93 -28.35
N PRO A 213 13.81 -5.78 -27.96
CA PRO A 213 15.16 -5.70 -28.46
C PRO A 213 15.22 -6.22 -29.92
N LEU A 214 16.17 -5.72 -30.68
CA LEU A 214 16.50 -6.32 -31.95
C LEU A 214 17.12 -7.71 -31.74
N ASP A 215 16.82 -8.64 -32.60
CA ASP A 215 17.55 -9.91 -32.66
C ASP A 215 18.90 -9.72 -33.36
N THR A 216 19.75 -10.74 -33.35
CA THR A 216 21.10 -10.65 -33.96
C THR A 216 21.03 -10.43 -35.45
N TYR A 217 20.04 -11.01 -36.14
CA TYR A 217 19.90 -10.86 -37.60
C TYR A 217 19.49 -9.41 -37.94
N GLU A 218 18.46 -8.88 -37.28
CA GLU A 218 18.02 -7.50 -37.45
C GLU A 218 19.14 -6.50 -37.11
N PHE A 219 19.89 -6.78 -36.04
CA PHE A 219 21.04 -5.96 -35.67
C PHE A 219 22.10 -5.98 -36.76
N ALA A 220 22.42 -7.17 -37.32
CA ALA A 220 23.42 -7.33 -38.39
C ALA A 220 23.01 -6.59 -39.67
N GLU A 221 21.73 -6.67 -40.08
CA GLU A 221 21.19 -5.92 -41.21
C GLU A 221 21.33 -4.40 -41.00
N MET A 222 20.95 -3.90 -39.85
CA MET A 222 21.10 -2.47 -39.54
C MET A 222 22.55 -2.03 -39.50
N ALA A 223 23.43 -2.83 -38.90
CA ALA A 223 24.87 -2.54 -38.88
C ALA A 223 25.43 -2.48 -40.30
N ASN A 224 25.13 -3.46 -41.13
CA ASN A 224 25.58 -3.48 -42.55
C ASN A 224 25.06 -2.25 -43.31
N GLN A 225 23.82 -1.83 -43.08
CA GLN A 225 23.28 -0.62 -43.71
C GLN A 225 24.07 0.64 -43.31
N VAL A 226 24.49 0.75 -42.05
CA VAL A 226 25.33 1.88 -41.58
C VAL A 226 26.66 1.86 -42.30
N TYR A 227 27.36 0.72 -42.37
CA TYR A 227 28.66 0.60 -43.06
C TYR A 227 28.55 0.92 -44.55
N LEU A 228 27.50 0.42 -45.21
CA LEU A 228 27.25 0.74 -46.63
C LEU A 228 26.99 2.24 -46.86
N ASN A 229 26.24 2.89 -45.97
CA ASN A 229 25.97 4.33 -46.04
C ASN A 229 27.24 5.17 -45.86
N GLU A 230 28.23 4.65 -45.14
CA GLU A 230 29.56 5.25 -44.95
C GLU A 230 30.51 4.93 -46.11
N GLY A 231 30.07 4.13 -47.09
CA GLY A 231 30.89 3.70 -48.21
C GLY A 231 31.89 2.60 -47.86
N SER A 232 31.67 1.89 -46.76
CA SER A 232 32.48 0.78 -46.26
C SER A 232 31.87 -0.56 -46.67
N GLU A 233 32.68 -1.63 -46.67
CA GLU A 233 32.19 -3.00 -46.81
C GLU A 233 31.29 -3.38 -45.62
N PRO A 234 30.31 -4.27 -45.84
CA PRO A 234 29.45 -4.78 -44.77
C PRO A 234 30.25 -5.40 -43.62
N PHE A 235 29.88 -5.11 -42.40
CA PHE A 235 30.53 -5.69 -41.22
C PHE A 235 30.23 -7.20 -41.07
N TRP A 236 29.00 -7.61 -41.41
CA TRP A 236 28.54 -9.00 -41.41
C TRP A 236 28.48 -9.53 -42.84
N THR A 237 29.17 -10.65 -43.12
CA THR A 237 29.03 -11.31 -44.41
C THR A 237 27.74 -12.13 -44.49
N PRO A 238 27.25 -12.43 -45.72
CA PRO A 238 26.08 -13.30 -45.90
C PRO A 238 26.25 -14.69 -45.24
N GLU A 239 27.49 -15.24 -45.30
CA GLU A 239 27.82 -16.53 -44.69
C GLU A 239 27.70 -16.48 -43.15
N GLN A 240 28.21 -15.43 -42.53
CA GLN A 240 28.09 -15.19 -41.07
C GLN A 240 26.63 -15.02 -40.67
N MET A 241 25.86 -14.21 -41.40
CA MET A 241 24.45 -14.02 -41.16
C MET A 241 23.65 -15.33 -41.25
N ALA A 242 24.04 -16.24 -42.15
CA ALA A 242 23.40 -17.55 -42.28
C ALA A 242 23.65 -18.48 -41.08
N LEU A 243 24.70 -18.22 -40.28
CA LEU A 243 25.07 -18.99 -39.08
C LEU A 243 24.40 -18.46 -37.79
N ILE A 244 23.83 -17.27 -37.83
CA ILE A 244 23.16 -16.66 -36.63
C ILE A 244 22.14 -17.62 -36.02
N GLY A 245 22.28 -17.89 -34.74
CA GLY A 245 21.44 -18.80 -33.97
C GLY A 245 21.61 -20.29 -34.24
N LYS A 246 22.53 -20.66 -35.14
CA LYS A 246 22.86 -22.05 -35.52
C LYS A 246 24.26 -22.47 -35.07
N ASP A 247 25.17 -21.52 -35.00
CA ASP A 247 26.54 -21.74 -34.58
C ASP A 247 26.78 -21.00 -33.26
N PRO A 248 27.43 -21.64 -32.27
CA PRO A 248 27.73 -21.01 -30.95
C PRO A 248 28.51 -19.70 -31.05
N ASP A 249 29.33 -19.54 -32.10
CA ASP A 249 30.11 -18.31 -32.34
C ASP A 249 29.23 -17.14 -32.86
N TYR A 250 28.01 -17.44 -33.30
CA TYR A 250 27.01 -16.46 -33.79
C TYR A 250 25.70 -16.57 -33.07
N PRO A 251 25.67 -16.32 -31.74
CA PRO A 251 24.45 -16.47 -30.93
C PRO A 251 23.37 -15.46 -31.33
N ASN A 252 22.13 -15.84 -31.05
CA ASN A 252 20.96 -14.95 -31.14
C ASN A 252 20.29 -14.87 -29.76
N ASN A 253 20.83 -14.03 -28.92
CA ASN A 253 20.37 -13.91 -27.53
C ASN A 253 19.26 -12.90 -27.39
N ASN A 254 18.16 -13.30 -26.77
CA ASN A 254 17.23 -12.39 -26.15
C ASN A 254 17.62 -12.19 -24.68
N TRP A 255 18.28 -11.09 -24.38
CA TRP A 255 18.76 -10.79 -23.02
C TRP A 255 17.65 -10.66 -22.01
N GLN A 256 16.45 -10.21 -22.42
CA GLN A 256 15.29 -10.15 -21.52
C GLN A 256 14.90 -11.55 -21.06
N ASP A 257 14.79 -12.50 -21.99
CA ASP A 257 14.43 -13.89 -21.67
C ASP A 257 15.51 -14.59 -20.84
N LEU A 258 16.77 -14.23 -21.03
CA LEU A 258 17.88 -14.82 -20.28
C LEU A 258 17.95 -14.30 -18.83
N VAL A 259 17.68 -13.01 -18.62
CA VAL A 259 17.96 -12.31 -17.37
C VAL A 259 16.71 -12.09 -16.52
N LEU A 260 15.54 -11.87 -17.16
CA LEU A 260 14.31 -11.50 -16.45
C LEU A 260 13.41 -12.69 -16.16
N LYS A 261 12.76 -12.65 -14.99
CA LYS A 261 11.62 -13.51 -14.63
C LYS A 261 10.34 -12.96 -15.27
N ASN A 262 9.44 -13.84 -15.65
CA ASN A 262 8.11 -13.43 -16.09
C ASN A 262 7.22 -12.97 -14.93
N LEU A 263 7.44 -13.53 -13.75
CA LEU A 263 6.67 -13.26 -12.54
C LEU A 263 7.62 -13.06 -11.36
N SER A 264 7.34 -12.03 -10.57
CA SER A 264 8.04 -11.73 -9.32
C SER A 264 7.07 -11.89 -8.16
N PRO A 265 7.27 -12.87 -7.28
CA PRO A 265 6.40 -13.09 -6.14
C PRO A 265 6.69 -12.10 -5.00
N GLU A 266 5.63 -11.70 -4.32
CA GLU A 266 5.66 -10.97 -3.06
C GLU A 266 4.73 -11.67 -2.07
N GLN A 267 5.17 -11.81 -0.83
CA GLN A 267 4.38 -12.36 0.27
C GLN A 267 4.44 -11.42 1.47
N LYS A 268 3.28 -11.24 2.10
CA LYS A 268 3.15 -10.50 3.35
C LYS A 268 2.41 -11.35 4.36
N HIS A 269 2.90 -11.36 5.57
CA HIS A 269 2.29 -12.03 6.71
C HIS A 269 2.22 -11.07 7.88
N THR A 270 1.06 -10.91 8.47
CA THR A 270 0.89 -10.07 9.66
C THR A 270 0.14 -10.86 10.72
N LEU A 271 0.72 -10.98 11.90
CA LEU A 271 0.10 -11.54 13.09
C LEU A 271 -0.08 -10.42 14.09
N SER A 272 -1.30 -10.18 14.56
CA SER A 272 -1.58 -9.17 15.56
C SER A 272 -2.46 -9.70 16.68
N VAL A 273 -2.29 -9.13 17.86
CA VAL A 273 -3.13 -9.38 19.01
C VAL A 273 -3.48 -8.05 19.68
N GLY A 274 -4.75 -7.83 19.93
CA GLY A 274 -5.22 -6.63 20.60
C GLY A 274 -6.33 -6.96 21.59
N GLY A 275 -6.33 -6.25 22.71
CA GLY A 275 -7.31 -6.44 23.76
C GLY A 275 -7.07 -5.46 24.89
N GLY A 276 -7.78 -5.64 26.01
CA GLY A 276 -7.56 -4.83 27.18
C GLY A 276 -8.66 -4.90 28.21
N SER A 277 -8.40 -4.24 29.33
CA SER A 277 -9.33 -3.98 30.42
C SER A 277 -9.71 -2.49 30.43
N GLU A 278 -10.47 -2.07 31.42
CA GLU A 278 -10.77 -0.65 31.68
C GLU A 278 -9.50 0.17 31.95
N HIS A 279 -8.48 -0.47 32.54
CA HIS A 279 -7.25 0.20 32.96
C HIS A 279 -6.10 0.07 31.96
N THR A 280 -6.01 -1.06 31.22
CA THR A 280 -4.89 -1.30 30.31
C THR A 280 -5.37 -1.88 29.00
N ASN A 281 -5.03 -1.21 27.90
CA ASN A 281 -5.28 -1.66 26.54
C ASN A 281 -3.95 -1.90 25.84
N TYR A 282 -3.87 -2.94 25.03
CA TYR A 282 -2.66 -3.30 24.30
C TYR A 282 -2.97 -3.74 22.87
N TYR A 283 -2.03 -3.42 21.98
CA TYR A 283 -1.98 -3.92 20.62
C TYR A 283 -0.53 -4.30 20.31
N VAL A 284 -0.31 -5.51 19.83
CA VAL A 284 1.01 -5.99 19.41
C VAL A 284 0.85 -6.62 18.03
N SER A 285 1.77 -6.32 17.12
CA SER A 285 1.83 -6.94 15.79
C SER A 285 3.25 -7.32 15.42
N LEU A 286 3.35 -8.40 14.64
CA LEU A 286 4.55 -8.86 13.98
C LEU A 286 4.22 -9.02 12.50
N GLY A 287 4.98 -8.32 11.64
CA GLY A 287 4.84 -8.38 10.20
C GLY A 287 6.11 -8.94 9.55
N TYR A 288 5.93 -9.72 8.50
CA TYR A 288 6.98 -10.14 7.58
C TYR A 288 6.55 -9.84 6.15
N MET A 289 7.46 -9.32 5.35
CA MET A 289 7.30 -9.11 3.92
C MET A 289 8.56 -9.62 3.21
N GLY A 290 8.35 -10.51 2.25
CA GLY A 290 9.38 -10.96 1.31
C GLY A 290 8.96 -10.59 -0.10
N GLN A 291 9.83 -9.92 -0.83
CA GLN A 291 9.60 -9.49 -2.21
C GLN A 291 10.80 -9.90 -3.06
N GLU A 292 10.54 -10.63 -4.13
CA GLU A 292 11.55 -10.94 -5.14
C GLU A 292 11.53 -9.91 -6.27
N GLY A 293 12.70 -9.56 -6.76
CA GLY A 293 12.84 -8.72 -7.94
C GLY A 293 12.63 -9.48 -9.23
N ILE A 294 12.63 -8.72 -10.33
CA ILE A 294 12.41 -9.24 -11.68
C ILE A 294 13.59 -10.05 -12.22
N LEU A 295 14.79 -9.94 -11.63
CA LEU A 295 15.97 -10.66 -12.11
C LEU A 295 15.90 -12.15 -11.77
N LYS A 296 16.35 -13.03 -12.66
CA LYS A 296 16.42 -14.48 -12.41
C LYS A 296 17.46 -14.84 -11.37
N SER A 297 18.50 -14.02 -11.22
CA SER A 297 19.47 -14.18 -10.15
C SER A 297 18.87 -13.79 -8.78
N ASP A 298 19.41 -14.35 -7.71
CA ASP A 298 19.05 -13.96 -6.33
C ASP A 298 19.59 -12.58 -5.93
N ALA A 299 20.13 -11.83 -6.91
CA ALA A 299 20.72 -10.52 -6.68
C ALA A 299 19.70 -9.42 -6.39
N SER A 300 18.40 -9.69 -6.55
CA SER A 300 17.34 -8.71 -6.32
C SER A 300 16.25 -9.31 -5.44
N ASN A 301 16.30 -9.02 -4.14
CA ASN A 301 15.27 -9.40 -3.18
C ASN A 301 15.22 -8.41 -2.00
N LEU A 302 14.08 -8.38 -1.33
CA LEU A 302 13.85 -7.59 -0.13
C LEU A 302 13.10 -8.41 0.89
N ASP A 303 13.66 -8.45 2.10
CA ASP A 303 13.02 -9.01 3.30
C ASP A 303 12.85 -7.92 4.35
N ARG A 304 11.64 -7.76 4.86
CA ARG A 304 11.33 -6.81 5.92
C ARG A 304 10.58 -7.48 7.04
N THR A 305 11.07 -7.32 8.26
CA THR A 305 10.35 -7.72 9.47
C THR A 305 10.00 -6.48 10.28
N THR A 306 8.76 -6.36 10.71
CA THR A 306 8.25 -5.24 11.49
C THR A 306 7.69 -5.74 12.81
N LEU A 307 7.95 -5.00 13.88
CA LEU A 307 7.37 -5.23 15.21
C LEU A 307 6.72 -3.94 15.67
N ARG A 308 5.50 -4.02 16.18
CA ARG A 308 4.81 -2.94 16.82
C ARG A 308 4.20 -3.35 18.13
N SER A 309 4.27 -2.47 19.14
CA SER A 309 3.59 -2.65 20.41
C SER A 309 3.08 -1.30 20.90
N ASN A 310 1.77 -1.19 21.09
CA ASN A 310 1.12 -0.03 21.67
C ASN A 310 0.42 -0.47 22.96
N VAL A 311 0.79 0.13 24.08
CA VAL A 311 0.18 -0.14 25.40
C VAL A 311 -0.26 1.18 26.01
N THR A 312 -1.51 1.26 26.38
CA THR A 312 -2.08 2.41 27.13
C THR A 312 -2.52 1.93 28.49
N THR A 313 -2.00 2.53 29.55
CA THR A 313 -2.40 2.23 30.93
C THR A 313 -2.91 3.49 31.61
N LYS A 314 -4.09 3.39 32.23
CA LYS A 314 -4.79 4.46 32.95
C LYS A 314 -4.77 4.20 34.44
N PHE A 315 -4.35 5.20 35.19
CA PHE A 315 -4.35 5.22 36.62
C PHE A 315 -5.40 6.25 37.08
N GLU A 316 -6.66 5.82 37.15
CA GLU A 316 -7.80 6.71 37.44
C GLU A 316 -7.67 7.45 38.76
N ASN A 317 -7.13 6.80 39.80
CA ASN A 317 -6.96 7.37 41.13
C ASN A 317 -6.10 8.66 41.18
N ILE A 318 -5.19 8.80 40.21
CA ILE A 318 -4.25 9.94 40.11
C ILE A 318 -4.43 10.71 38.82
N GLY A 319 -5.38 10.32 37.96
CA GLY A 319 -5.60 10.95 36.65
C GLY A 319 -4.43 10.81 35.67
N LEU A 320 -3.58 9.77 35.82
CA LEU A 320 -2.42 9.55 34.96
C LEU A 320 -2.74 8.53 33.85
N GLU A 321 -2.41 8.88 32.61
CA GLU A 321 -2.43 7.97 31.46
C GLU A 321 -1.02 7.83 30.88
N ILE A 322 -0.54 6.60 30.78
CA ILE A 322 0.76 6.27 30.18
C ILE A 322 0.52 5.57 28.86
N ASN A 323 1.02 6.17 27.77
CA ASN A 323 1.00 5.60 26.44
C ASN A 323 2.41 5.21 26.05
N THR A 324 2.65 3.93 25.83
CA THR A 324 3.93 3.38 25.36
C THR A 324 3.74 2.87 23.96
N ALA A 325 4.51 3.41 23.01
CA ALA A 325 4.55 2.96 21.63
C ALA A 325 5.97 2.50 21.27
N LEU A 326 6.12 1.25 20.87
CA LEU A 326 7.36 0.68 20.35
C LEU A 326 7.14 0.32 18.87
N ASN A 327 8.05 0.77 18.02
CA ASN A 327 8.08 0.41 16.62
C ASN A 327 9.51 0.00 16.24
N GLY A 328 9.64 -1.13 15.56
CA GLY A 328 10.91 -1.63 15.05
C GLY A 328 10.72 -2.21 13.64
N SER A 329 11.69 -1.95 12.77
CA SER A 329 11.72 -2.53 11.42
C SER A 329 13.16 -2.93 11.09
N ILE A 330 13.31 -4.14 10.59
CA ILE A 330 14.57 -4.65 10.03
C ILE A 330 14.29 -4.94 8.57
N GLN A 331 15.03 -4.29 7.68
CA GLN A 331 14.94 -4.48 6.24
C GLN A 331 16.30 -4.89 5.70
N ASN A 332 16.31 -5.98 4.96
CA ASN A 332 17.46 -6.44 4.18
C ASN A 332 17.07 -6.34 2.71
N THR A 333 17.83 -5.58 1.95
CA THR A 333 17.65 -5.44 0.51
C THR A 333 18.92 -5.92 -0.17
N ARG A 334 18.76 -6.75 -1.18
CA ARG A 334 19.83 -7.09 -2.11
C ARG A 334 19.50 -6.47 -3.45
N GLU A 335 20.47 -5.84 -4.03
CA GLU A 335 20.38 -5.23 -5.36
C GLU A 335 21.62 -5.60 -6.15
N PRO A 336 21.54 -5.67 -7.49
CA PRO A 336 22.72 -5.81 -8.33
C PRO A 336 23.74 -4.72 -8.04
N TYR A 337 25.00 -5.06 -8.04
CA TYR A 337 26.10 -4.11 -7.78
C TYR A 337 26.05 -2.89 -8.71
N ASP A 338 25.64 -3.10 -9.95
CA ASP A 338 25.51 -2.03 -10.95
C ASP A 338 24.06 -1.55 -11.03
N GLY A 339 23.80 -0.35 -10.52
CA GLY A 339 22.48 0.31 -10.62
C GLY A 339 22.03 0.58 -12.08
N SER A 340 22.92 0.43 -13.05
CA SER A 340 22.62 0.55 -14.47
C SER A 340 22.25 -0.78 -15.15
N TRP A 341 21.91 -1.82 -14.39
CA TRP A 341 21.58 -3.15 -14.92
C TRP A 341 20.54 -3.12 -16.05
N PHE A 342 19.57 -2.20 -15.96
CA PHE A 342 18.56 -2.03 -17.00
C PHE A 342 19.17 -1.50 -18.29
N GLN A 343 20.09 -0.52 -18.21
CA GLN A 343 20.82 -0.01 -19.36
C GLN A 343 21.72 -1.10 -19.96
N LEU A 344 22.41 -1.87 -19.12
CA LEU A 344 23.23 -2.97 -19.55
C LEU A 344 22.42 -4.01 -20.33
N LEU A 345 21.24 -4.36 -19.84
CA LEU A 345 20.33 -5.30 -20.47
C LEU A 345 19.95 -4.89 -21.92
N TYR A 346 19.73 -3.58 -22.15
CA TYR A 346 19.34 -3.07 -23.48
C TYR A 346 20.49 -2.63 -24.35
N ASN A 347 21.65 -2.32 -23.76
CA ASN A 347 22.84 -1.91 -24.52
C ASN A 347 23.67 -3.11 -24.95
N THR A 348 23.50 -4.26 -24.29
CA THR A 348 24.24 -5.45 -24.68
C THR A 348 23.72 -5.98 -26.01
N ARG A 349 24.66 -6.17 -26.93
CA ARG A 349 24.35 -6.61 -28.28
C ARG A 349 23.87 -8.07 -28.28
N PRO A 350 22.90 -8.45 -29.12
CA PRO A 350 22.30 -9.79 -29.11
C PRO A 350 23.27 -10.91 -29.53
N TYR A 351 24.36 -10.57 -30.20
CA TYR A 351 25.40 -11.52 -30.60
C TYR A 351 26.52 -11.74 -29.57
N VAL A 352 26.45 -11.09 -28.40
CA VAL A 352 27.38 -11.37 -27.30
C VAL A 352 26.99 -12.71 -26.69
N PRO A 353 27.92 -13.69 -26.56
CA PRO A 353 27.59 -14.98 -25.95
C PRO A 353 27.26 -14.84 -24.48
N GLY A 354 26.12 -15.40 -24.05
CA GLY A 354 25.75 -15.50 -22.64
C GLY A 354 26.38 -16.69 -21.94
N TYR A 355 26.48 -17.80 -22.67
CA TYR A 355 27.06 -19.06 -22.21
C TYR A 355 28.08 -19.59 -23.20
N ASN A 356 29.09 -20.28 -22.67
CA ASN A 356 30.02 -21.07 -23.47
C ASN A 356 29.34 -22.38 -23.94
N PRO A 357 29.92 -23.08 -24.95
CA PRO A 357 29.37 -24.34 -25.44
C PRO A 357 29.27 -25.45 -24.37
N ASP A 358 30.06 -25.36 -23.30
CA ASP A 358 30.02 -26.26 -22.14
C ASP A 358 28.95 -25.92 -21.11
N GLY A 359 28.14 -24.86 -21.31
CA GLY A 359 27.12 -24.41 -20.45
C GLY A 359 27.57 -23.49 -19.28
N THR A 360 28.86 -23.17 -19.21
CA THR A 360 29.39 -22.18 -18.28
C THR A 360 29.09 -20.76 -18.77
N LEU A 361 29.08 -19.80 -17.86
CA LEU A 361 28.88 -18.40 -18.21
C LEU A 361 30.08 -17.93 -19.10
N ALA A 362 29.75 -17.31 -20.24
CA ALA A 362 30.77 -16.72 -21.09
C ALA A 362 31.39 -15.52 -20.37
N ALA A 363 32.74 -15.51 -20.32
CA ALA A 363 33.49 -14.42 -19.73
C ALA A 363 33.34 -13.13 -20.55
N GLY A 364 33.22 -11.99 -19.87
CA GLY A 364 33.22 -10.68 -20.53
C GLY A 364 32.41 -9.65 -19.77
N ASN A 365 32.92 -8.42 -19.70
CA ASN A 365 32.26 -7.30 -19.04
C ASN A 365 30.93 -6.88 -19.72
N GLU A 366 30.71 -7.31 -20.96
CA GLU A 366 29.47 -7.05 -21.70
C GLU A 366 28.39 -8.11 -21.44
N ASN A 367 28.71 -9.23 -20.76
CA ASN A 367 27.77 -10.29 -20.48
C ASN A 367 26.92 -9.92 -19.21
N PRO A 368 25.63 -9.62 -19.34
CA PRO A 368 24.78 -9.27 -18.20
C PRO A 368 24.67 -10.38 -17.15
N LEU A 369 24.74 -11.65 -17.57
CA LEU A 369 24.62 -12.79 -16.65
C LEU A 369 25.80 -12.84 -15.66
N VAL A 370 27.01 -12.50 -16.11
CA VAL A 370 28.19 -12.43 -15.25
C VAL A 370 28.05 -11.30 -14.22
N ARG A 371 27.53 -10.15 -14.64
CA ARG A 371 27.37 -8.99 -13.77
C ARG A 371 26.26 -9.12 -12.74
N PHE A 372 25.28 -9.98 -13.01
CA PHE A 372 24.15 -10.19 -12.09
C PHE A 372 24.31 -11.45 -11.26
N ASP A 373 25.38 -12.20 -11.45
CA ASP A 373 25.68 -13.36 -10.60
C ASP A 373 26.20 -12.86 -9.23
N LYS A 374 25.54 -13.29 -8.16
CA LYS A 374 25.91 -12.96 -6.78
C LYS A 374 27.30 -13.43 -6.38
N ASP A 375 27.80 -14.47 -7.08
CA ASP A 375 29.07 -15.13 -6.81
C ASP A 375 30.21 -14.60 -7.69
N SER A 376 29.91 -13.67 -8.61
CA SER A 376 30.88 -13.13 -9.57
C SER A 376 32.01 -12.27 -8.96
N GLY A 377 31.87 -11.90 -7.69
CA GLY A 377 32.92 -11.14 -6.96
C GLY A 377 33.16 -9.70 -7.44
N TYR A 378 32.25 -9.16 -8.24
CA TYR A 378 32.26 -7.76 -8.71
C TYR A 378 31.32 -6.88 -7.92
#